data_9ca1a3eb2508687b9ccb148309b9c923
#
_entry.id   9ca1a3eb2508687b9ccb148309b9c923
#
_cell.length_a   1.000
_cell.length_b   1.000
_cell.length_c   1.000
_cell.angle_alpha   90.00
_cell.angle_beta   90.00
_cell.angle_gamma   90.00
#
_symmetry.space_group_name_H-M   'P 1'
#
loop_
_entity.id
_entity.type
_entity.pdbx_description
1 polymer ?
#
loop_
_entity_poly.entity_id
_entity_poly.type
_entity_poly.pdbx_seq_one_letter_code
_entity_poly.pdbx_strand_id
1 'polypeptide(L)'
;MATGAGSFHEIVGKLMRELIGLSLVAAVTLSAAPAGAEIFAVASRSIADEKAVFATVESVSVVPTRGRIGGTVVQLNVREGDSVTRGQSIATIGDEKLALQMKSLDAQIEALQAQSNQTQIDFTRTEGLVERGILPRIKLDEARTALNVAENGLRARVAERAVVQQQFSEGQILAPADGRVLKRMVTVGSVVLPGDPVAMIAQQDFKLRLRVPERHARFLKVGDKVRIDGAETGEKSPRFGAIDLVFPQIEDGRIVADAKVDNLGEYFVGDRLRVWIAGGERAAFVIPSSYVTTRFGIDYVQIQQA
;
A
#
# COMPACT_ATOMS: atom_id res chain seq x y z
N MET A 1 -68.42 -28.35 -51.27
CA MET A 1 -69.76 -27.81 -50.88
C MET A 1 -69.43 -26.57 -50.06
N ALA A 2 -69.35 -25.44 -50.67
CA ALA A 2 -70.39 -24.52 -51.06
C ALA A 2 -70.99 -23.83 -49.82
N THR A 3 -70.75 -22.65 -49.62
CA THR A 3 -71.34 -21.37 -50.02
C THR A 3 -71.78 -20.59 -48.80
N GLY A 4 -71.48 -19.30 -48.72
CA GLY A 4 -72.23 -18.36 -47.96
C GLY A 4 -71.53 -17.48 -46.95
N ALA A 5 -70.80 -16.48 -47.38
CA ALA A 5 -70.44 -15.34 -46.55
C ALA A 5 -70.19 -14.12 -47.44
N GLY A 6 -71.25 -13.56 -47.90
CA GLY A 6 -71.31 -12.29 -48.59
C GLY A 6 -72.52 -11.57 -48.17
N SER A 7 -72.45 -10.75 -47.14
CA SER A 7 -73.54 -9.74 -46.88
C SER A 7 -73.29 -8.86 -45.62
N PHE A 8 -72.18 -8.92 -44.98
CA PHE A 8 -71.96 -8.11 -43.73
C PHE A 8 -71.02 -6.91 -43.90
N HIS A 9 -70.39 -6.81 -45.07
CA HIS A 9 -69.41 -5.74 -45.29
C HIS A 9 -69.94 -4.48 -45.95
N GLU A 10 -71.18 -4.55 -46.50
CA GLU A 10 -71.73 -3.44 -47.26
C GLU A 10 -72.65 -2.50 -46.42
N ILE A 11 -73.12 -2.98 -45.28
CA ILE A 11 -73.95 -2.17 -44.36
C ILE A 11 -73.19 -1.33 -43.38
N VAL A 12 -71.99 -1.75 -43.02
CA VAL A 12 -71.12 -1.01 -42.09
C VAL A 12 -70.40 0.16 -42.78
N GLY A 13 -70.18 0.07 -44.10
CA GLY A 13 -69.48 1.11 -44.87
C GLY A 13 -70.32 2.39 -45.09
N LYS A 14 -71.70 2.29 -45.05
CA LYS A 14 -72.56 3.45 -45.28
C LYS A 14 -72.93 4.26 -44.05
N LEU A 15 -72.93 3.65 -42.85
CA LEU A 15 -73.15 4.35 -41.58
C LEU A 15 -71.90 5.10 -41.06
N MET A 16 -70.74 4.79 -41.54
CA MET A 16 -69.51 5.45 -41.10
C MET A 16 -69.14 6.67 -41.94
N ARG A 17 -69.81 6.93 -43.04
CA ARG A 17 -69.59 8.10 -43.93
C ARG A 17 -70.43 9.34 -43.58
N GLU A 18 -71.52 9.21 -42.80
CA GLU A 18 -72.34 10.35 -42.39
C GLU A 18 -71.96 10.89 -40.99
N LEU A 19 -71.15 10.19 -40.22
CA LEU A 19 -70.71 10.67 -38.89
C LEU A 19 -69.34 11.38 -38.92
N ILE A 20 -68.65 11.50 -40.04
CA ILE A 20 -67.38 12.20 -40.22
C ILE A 20 -67.57 13.65 -40.71
N GLY A 21 -68.84 14.04 -41.06
CA GLY A 21 -69.11 15.34 -41.62
C GLY A 21 -69.47 16.48 -40.62
N LEU A 22 -69.59 16.18 -39.31
CA LEU A 22 -70.11 17.19 -38.37
C LEU A 22 -69.26 17.41 -37.12
N SER A 23 -67.94 17.10 -37.15
CA SER A 23 -67.05 17.37 -36.00
C SER A 23 -65.70 18.01 -36.38
N LEU A 24 -65.68 18.78 -37.46
CA LEU A 24 -64.44 19.48 -37.87
C LEU A 24 -64.65 21.00 -37.88
N VAL A 25 -65.18 21.59 -36.82
CA VAL A 25 -64.96 23.00 -36.46
C VAL A 25 -65.07 23.13 -34.95
N ALA A 26 -64.18 22.44 -34.23
CA ALA A 26 -63.75 22.89 -32.91
C ALA A 26 -62.37 23.48 -33.12
N ALA A 27 -62.33 24.77 -33.36
CA ALA A 27 -61.09 25.54 -33.37
C ALA A 27 -60.38 25.35 -32.06
N VAL A 28 -59.35 24.52 -32.11
CA VAL A 28 -58.33 24.51 -31.05
C VAL A 28 -57.57 25.83 -31.13
N THR A 29 -58.09 26.82 -30.47
CA THR A 29 -57.24 27.96 -30.01
C THR A 29 -56.40 27.43 -28.89
N LEU A 30 -55.31 26.74 -29.29
CA LEU A 30 -54.19 26.47 -28.40
C LEU A 30 -53.55 27.82 -28.11
N SER A 31 -54.02 28.47 -27.05
CA SER A 31 -53.35 29.62 -26.45
C SER A 31 -51.95 29.18 -26.14
N ALA A 32 -50.99 29.46 -27.02
CA ALA A 32 -49.59 29.48 -26.69
C ALA A 32 -49.44 30.54 -25.60
N ALA A 33 -49.52 30.13 -24.36
CA ALA A 33 -49.06 30.97 -23.28
C ALA A 33 -47.63 31.39 -23.67
N PRO A 34 -47.28 32.65 -23.66
CA PRO A 34 -45.90 33.06 -23.88
C PRO A 34 -45.10 32.31 -22.83
N ALA A 35 -44.19 31.46 -23.27
CA ALA A 35 -43.16 30.91 -22.38
C ALA A 35 -42.44 32.14 -21.81
N GLY A 36 -42.87 32.61 -20.63
CA GLY A 36 -42.23 33.70 -19.95
C GLY A 36 -40.78 33.29 -19.79
N ALA A 37 -39.91 34.01 -20.44
CA ALA A 37 -38.49 33.79 -20.26
C ALA A 37 -38.19 33.99 -18.77
N GLU A 38 -37.93 32.91 -18.06
CA GLU A 38 -37.60 32.96 -16.65
C GLU A 38 -36.31 33.76 -16.50
N ILE A 39 -36.39 34.89 -15.83
CA ILE A 39 -35.28 35.82 -15.67
C ILE A 39 -34.49 35.39 -14.44
N PHE A 40 -33.26 35.01 -14.65
CA PHE A 40 -32.33 34.69 -13.56
C PHE A 40 -31.47 35.91 -13.20
N ALA A 41 -31.64 36.41 -11.98
CA ALA A 41 -30.81 37.52 -11.48
C ALA A 41 -29.40 37.00 -11.15
N VAL A 42 -28.43 37.41 -11.94
CA VAL A 42 -27.02 37.01 -11.76
C VAL A 42 -26.40 37.83 -10.64
N ALA A 43 -25.97 37.16 -9.58
CA ALA A 43 -25.20 37.75 -8.49
C ALA A 43 -23.76 37.25 -8.46
N SER A 44 -22.84 38.14 -8.13
CA SER A 44 -21.47 37.75 -7.86
C SER A 44 -21.41 36.90 -6.58
N ARG A 45 -20.83 35.70 -6.67
CA ARG A 45 -20.62 34.81 -5.52
C ARG A 45 -19.13 34.50 -5.42
N SER A 46 -18.64 34.36 -4.18
CA SER A 46 -17.32 33.77 -3.94
C SER A 46 -17.38 32.27 -4.23
N ILE A 47 -16.55 31.82 -5.13
CA ILE A 47 -16.37 30.42 -5.43
C ILE A 47 -14.93 30.00 -5.12
N ALA A 48 -14.76 28.76 -4.66
CA ALA A 48 -13.45 28.19 -4.46
C ALA A 48 -12.69 28.16 -5.81
N ASP A 49 -11.49 28.72 -5.83
CA ASP A 49 -10.62 28.68 -6.99
C ASP A 49 -9.72 27.44 -6.83
N GLU A 50 -9.97 26.42 -7.64
CA GLU A 50 -9.17 25.20 -7.63
C GLU A 50 -8.05 25.29 -8.65
N LYS A 51 -6.87 24.83 -8.28
CA LYS A 51 -5.69 24.77 -9.14
C LYS A 51 -5.29 23.32 -9.38
N ALA A 52 -5.14 22.98 -10.65
CA ALA A 52 -4.62 21.68 -11.04
C ALA A 52 -3.10 21.63 -10.82
N VAL A 53 -2.65 20.64 -10.07
CA VAL A 53 -1.22 20.36 -9.85
C VAL A 53 -0.98 18.85 -10.04
N PHE A 54 0.28 18.50 -10.26
CA PHE A 54 0.64 17.08 -10.32
C PHE A 54 1.08 16.59 -8.94
N ALA A 55 0.55 15.44 -8.57
CA ALA A 55 1.00 14.68 -7.44
C ALA A 55 1.66 13.38 -7.90
N THR A 56 2.63 12.91 -7.13
CA THR A 56 3.26 11.60 -7.33
C THR A 56 2.83 10.68 -6.21
N VAL A 57 2.43 9.46 -6.56
CA VAL A 57 2.14 8.42 -5.57
C VAL A 57 3.46 7.95 -4.97
N GLU A 58 3.62 8.10 -3.67
CA GLU A 58 4.78 7.61 -2.93
C GLU A 58 4.31 6.67 -1.81
N SER A 59 5.12 5.67 -1.50
CA SER A 59 4.91 4.91 -0.28
C SER A 59 5.26 5.79 0.92
N VAL A 60 4.46 5.71 1.96
CA VAL A 60 4.72 6.42 3.23
C VAL A 60 6.09 6.02 3.80
N SER A 61 6.44 4.75 3.65
CA SER A 61 7.72 4.22 4.13
C SER A 61 8.31 3.24 3.14
N VAL A 62 9.56 3.49 2.75
CA VAL A 62 10.38 2.55 1.98
C VAL A 62 11.49 2.06 2.89
N VAL A 63 11.47 0.79 3.23
CA VAL A 63 12.40 0.19 4.19
C VAL A 63 13.40 -0.69 3.45
N PRO A 64 14.71 -0.41 3.54
CA PRO A 64 15.72 -1.31 3.03
C PRO A 64 15.85 -2.56 3.92
N THR A 65 15.79 -3.74 3.33
CA THR A 65 16.24 -4.96 3.98
C THR A 65 17.76 -5.03 3.89
N ARG A 66 18.43 -5.22 5.02
CA ARG A 66 19.90 -5.20 5.07
C ARG A 66 20.46 -6.53 5.57
N GLY A 67 21.62 -6.91 5.03
CA GLY A 67 22.41 -8.04 5.53
C GLY A 67 22.86 -7.77 6.96
N ARG A 68 22.68 -8.73 7.87
CA ARG A 68 23.20 -8.67 9.25
C ARG A 68 24.57 -9.28 9.35
N ILE A 69 24.85 -10.27 8.50
CA ILE A 69 26.18 -10.90 8.37
C ILE A 69 26.75 -10.65 6.99
N GLY A 70 28.08 -10.79 6.85
CA GLY A 70 28.75 -10.84 5.55
C GLY A 70 28.75 -12.24 4.98
N GLY A 71 28.84 -12.35 3.67
CA GLY A 71 28.91 -13.63 2.98
C GLY A 71 28.40 -13.55 1.55
N THR A 72 28.09 -14.70 0.98
CA THR A 72 27.58 -14.80 -0.40
C THR A 72 26.08 -15.03 -0.39
N VAL A 73 25.35 -14.33 -1.24
CA VAL A 73 23.90 -14.57 -1.45
C VAL A 73 23.73 -15.93 -2.13
N VAL A 74 23.27 -16.91 -1.37
CA VAL A 74 23.05 -18.28 -1.87
C VAL A 74 21.65 -18.47 -2.45
N GLN A 75 20.69 -17.71 -1.95
CA GLN A 75 19.31 -17.79 -2.40
C GLN A 75 18.64 -16.42 -2.33
N LEU A 76 17.80 -16.14 -3.32
CA LEU A 76 16.98 -14.94 -3.40
C LEU A 76 15.56 -15.37 -3.72
N ASN A 77 14.64 -15.17 -2.77
CA ASN A 77 13.28 -15.74 -2.80
C ASN A 77 12.24 -14.80 -3.39
N VAL A 78 12.62 -13.58 -3.77
CA VAL A 78 11.69 -12.56 -4.24
C VAL A 78 12.16 -11.92 -5.53
N ARG A 79 11.19 -11.39 -6.30
CA ARG A 79 11.39 -10.58 -7.50
C ARG A 79 10.88 -9.16 -7.25
N GLU A 80 11.32 -8.23 -8.08
CA GLU A 80 10.77 -6.87 -8.09
C GLU A 80 9.29 -6.93 -8.46
N GLY A 81 8.46 -6.23 -7.68
CA GLY A 81 7.01 -6.27 -7.80
C GLY A 81 6.29 -7.28 -6.88
N ASP A 82 6.99 -8.27 -6.32
CA ASP A 82 6.38 -9.26 -5.45
C ASP A 82 5.86 -8.64 -4.16
N SER A 83 4.68 -9.10 -3.71
CA SER A 83 4.16 -8.79 -2.38
C SER A 83 4.83 -9.66 -1.34
N VAL A 84 5.19 -9.06 -0.20
CA VAL A 84 5.84 -9.74 0.91
C VAL A 84 5.15 -9.40 2.22
N THR A 85 5.17 -10.36 3.15
CA THR A 85 4.68 -10.17 4.51
C THR A 85 5.84 -10.04 5.49
N ARG A 86 5.60 -9.34 6.60
CA ARG A 86 6.59 -9.19 7.67
C ARG A 86 7.10 -10.55 8.14
N GLY A 87 8.43 -10.70 8.21
CA GLY A 87 9.07 -11.96 8.59
C GLY A 87 9.25 -12.97 7.46
N GLN A 88 8.74 -12.71 6.27
CA GLN A 88 8.98 -13.55 5.10
C GLN A 88 10.45 -13.49 4.69
N SER A 89 11.04 -14.66 4.34
CA SER A 89 12.42 -14.74 3.86
C SER A 89 12.57 -14.14 2.48
N ILE A 90 13.39 -13.10 2.38
CA ILE A 90 13.74 -12.39 1.15
C ILE A 90 14.94 -13.01 0.45
N ALA A 91 15.98 -13.28 1.24
CA ALA A 91 17.23 -13.84 0.75
C ALA A 91 17.92 -14.65 1.84
N THR A 92 18.85 -15.49 1.45
CA THR A 92 19.74 -16.20 2.37
C THR A 92 21.19 -15.88 2.01
N ILE A 93 21.95 -15.38 3.00
CA ILE A 93 23.38 -15.17 2.92
C ILE A 93 24.05 -16.39 3.55
N GLY A 94 24.91 -17.05 2.80
CA GLY A 94 25.74 -18.15 3.28
C GLY A 94 27.10 -17.64 3.70
N ASP A 95 27.54 -18.05 4.90
CA ASP A 95 28.90 -17.92 5.36
C ASP A 95 29.44 -19.32 5.67
N GLU A 96 30.32 -19.82 4.81
CA GLU A 96 30.93 -21.14 4.95
C GLU A 96 31.77 -21.25 6.22
N LYS A 97 32.37 -20.15 6.69
CA LYS A 97 33.16 -20.14 7.91
C LYS A 97 32.29 -20.42 9.14
N LEU A 98 31.12 -19.82 9.22
CA LEU A 98 30.19 -20.07 10.32
C LEU A 98 29.71 -21.53 10.32
N ALA A 99 29.43 -22.11 9.14
CA ALA A 99 29.06 -23.52 9.04
C ALA A 99 30.17 -24.45 9.52
N LEU A 100 31.44 -24.19 9.16
CA LEU A 100 32.61 -24.94 9.63
C LEU A 100 32.82 -24.75 11.13
N GLN A 101 32.67 -23.54 11.65
CA GLN A 101 32.79 -23.25 13.07
C GLN A 101 31.74 -23.99 13.89
N MET A 102 30.46 -24.02 13.45
CA MET A 102 29.44 -24.82 14.09
C MET A 102 29.81 -26.30 14.16
N LYS A 103 30.26 -26.88 13.04
CA LYS A 103 30.68 -28.27 12.98
C LYS A 103 31.85 -28.57 13.93
N SER A 104 32.80 -27.64 14.06
CA SER A 104 33.88 -27.75 15.02
C SER A 104 33.42 -27.74 16.47
N LEU A 105 32.49 -26.83 16.80
CA LEU A 105 31.86 -26.76 18.13
C LEU A 105 31.04 -28.00 18.46
N ASP A 106 30.29 -28.55 17.50
CA ASP A 106 29.51 -29.77 17.66
C ASP A 106 30.44 -30.95 18.04
N ALA A 107 31.59 -31.10 17.37
CA ALA A 107 32.60 -32.13 17.72
C ALA A 107 33.20 -31.93 19.13
N GLN A 108 33.46 -30.67 19.52
CA GLN A 108 33.94 -30.34 20.87
C GLN A 108 32.91 -30.64 21.96
N ILE A 109 31.65 -30.34 21.70
CA ILE A 109 30.52 -30.64 22.60
C ILE A 109 30.38 -32.14 22.79
N GLU A 110 30.46 -32.92 21.71
CA GLU A 110 30.41 -34.38 21.77
C GLU A 110 31.53 -34.95 22.64
N ALA A 111 32.79 -34.46 22.48
CA ALA A 111 33.92 -34.87 23.29
C ALA A 111 33.75 -34.52 24.78
N LEU A 112 33.25 -33.30 25.09
CA LEU A 112 33.00 -32.86 26.46
C LEU A 112 31.80 -33.59 27.08
N GLN A 113 30.80 -33.95 26.30
CA GLN A 113 29.68 -34.77 26.73
C GLN A 113 30.15 -36.17 27.17
N ALA A 114 31.05 -36.79 26.39
CA ALA A 114 31.65 -38.06 26.75
C ALA A 114 32.48 -37.96 28.06
N GLN A 115 33.25 -36.87 28.20
CA GLN A 115 33.99 -36.57 29.41
C GLN A 115 33.07 -36.35 30.62
N SER A 116 32.01 -35.59 30.49
CA SER A 116 31.02 -35.38 31.55
C SER A 116 30.34 -36.67 31.96
N ASN A 117 29.95 -37.52 31.00
CA ASN A 117 29.37 -38.82 31.26
C ASN A 117 30.35 -39.73 32.03
N GLN A 118 31.64 -39.73 31.67
CA GLN A 118 32.65 -40.50 32.37
C GLN A 118 32.81 -40.05 33.83
N THR A 119 32.94 -38.71 34.05
CA THR A 119 33.07 -38.14 35.41
C THR A 119 31.84 -38.37 36.23
N GLN A 120 30.63 -38.40 35.65
CA GLN A 120 29.36 -38.74 36.33
C GLN A 120 29.37 -40.20 36.80
N ILE A 121 29.82 -41.13 35.96
CA ILE A 121 29.95 -42.55 36.31
C ILE A 121 30.96 -42.73 37.48
N ASP A 122 32.09 -42.03 37.41
CA ASP A 122 33.14 -42.10 38.44
C ASP A 122 32.65 -41.49 39.78
N PHE A 123 31.90 -40.36 39.71
CA PHE A 123 31.27 -39.76 40.88
C PHE A 123 30.29 -40.74 41.54
N THR A 124 29.35 -41.33 40.78
CA THR A 124 28.38 -42.28 41.30
C THR A 124 29.02 -43.53 41.90
N ARG A 125 30.08 -44.05 41.28
CA ARG A 125 30.87 -45.14 41.79
C ARG A 125 31.54 -44.79 43.12
N THR A 126 32.18 -43.61 43.19
CA THR A 126 32.86 -43.11 44.39
C THR A 126 31.90 -42.88 45.52
N GLU A 127 30.73 -42.30 45.25
CA GLU A 127 29.66 -42.11 46.23
C GLU A 127 29.21 -43.43 46.89
N GLY A 128 28.95 -44.46 46.09
CA GLY A 128 28.59 -45.76 46.63
C GLY A 128 29.70 -46.49 47.40
N LEU A 129 30.98 -46.20 47.14
CA LEU A 129 32.13 -46.71 47.90
C LEU A 129 32.31 -45.97 49.24
N VAL A 130 32.09 -44.67 49.28
CA VAL A 130 32.14 -43.83 50.48
C VAL A 130 30.97 -44.20 51.44
N GLU A 131 29.76 -44.39 50.92
CA GLU A 131 28.59 -44.80 51.68
C GLU A 131 28.81 -46.15 52.38
N ARG A 132 29.56 -47.05 51.74
CA ARG A 132 29.97 -48.35 52.30
C ARG A 132 31.18 -48.28 53.22
N GLY A 133 31.73 -47.08 53.46
CA GLY A 133 32.90 -46.88 54.32
C GLY A 133 34.23 -47.34 53.72
N ILE A 134 34.30 -47.66 52.44
CA ILE A 134 35.50 -48.17 51.77
C ILE A 134 36.44 -47.02 51.39
N LEU A 135 35.91 -45.85 51.05
CA LEU A 135 36.69 -44.65 50.69
C LEU A 135 36.43 -43.47 51.63
N PRO A 136 37.43 -42.62 51.90
CA PRO A 136 37.28 -41.42 52.70
C PRO A 136 36.47 -40.36 51.94
N ARG A 137 35.73 -39.49 52.67
CA ARG A 137 34.86 -38.41 52.09
C ARG A 137 35.59 -37.46 51.17
N ILE A 138 36.89 -37.22 51.40
CA ILE A 138 37.69 -36.36 50.52
C ILE A 138 37.67 -36.84 49.07
N LYS A 139 37.59 -38.15 48.84
CA LYS A 139 37.50 -38.71 47.48
C LYS A 139 36.17 -38.43 46.81
N LEU A 140 35.09 -38.33 47.56
CA LEU A 140 33.80 -37.91 47.05
C LEU A 140 33.82 -36.40 46.64
N ASP A 141 34.44 -35.56 47.48
CA ASP A 141 34.55 -34.13 47.19
C ASP A 141 35.43 -33.86 45.93
N GLU A 142 36.52 -34.66 45.77
CA GLU A 142 37.35 -34.61 44.55
C GLU A 142 36.54 -35.02 43.32
N ALA A 143 35.79 -36.13 43.36
CA ALA A 143 34.97 -36.61 42.25
C ALA A 143 33.83 -35.64 41.91
N ARG A 144 33.18 -35.03 42.93
CA ARG A 144 32.17 -34.00 42.75
C ARG A 144 32.73 -32.78 42.06
N THR A 145 33.91 -32.35 42.46
CA THR A 145 34.57 -31.19 41.85
C THR A 145 34.92 -31.47 40.38
N ALA A 146 35.45 -32.70 40.09
CA ALA A 146 35.75 -33.10 38.71
C ALA A 146 34.50 -33.13 37.82
N LEU A 147 33.38 -33.66 38.35
CA LEU A 147 32.09 -33.63 37.64
C LEU A 147 31.62 -32.19 37.36
N ASN A 148 31.65 -31.33 38.38
CA ASN A 148 31.23 -29.94 38.24
C ASN A 148 32.07 -29.18 37.18
N VAL A 149 33.38 -29.44 37.14
CA VAL A 149 34.29 -28.86 36.13
C VAL A 149 33.93 -29.35 34.73
N ALA A 150 33.68 -30.65 34.55
CA ALA A 150 33.33 -31.23 33.27
C ALA A 150 31.97 -30.70 32.77
N GLU A 151 30.95 -30.64 33.64
CA GLU A 151 29.63 -30.08 33.29
C GLU A 151 29.68 -28.59 32.96
N ASN A 152 30.49 -27.80 33.71
CA ASN A 152 30.65 -26.38 33.42
C ASN A 152 31.37 -26.16 32.09
N GLY A 153 32.39 -26.98 31.78
CA GLY A 153 33.06 -26.97 30.49
C GLY A 153 32.14 -27.27 29.32
N LEU A 154 31.29 -28.29 29.47
CA LEU A 154 30.27 -28.62 28.48
C LEU A 154 29.27 -27.46 28.29
N ARG A 155 28.71 -26.90 29.38
CA ARG A 155 27.80 -25.78 29.34
C ARG A 155 28.37 -24.56 28.62
N ALA A 156 29.64 -24.27 28.86
CA ALA A 156 30.33 -23.16 28.19
C ALA A 156 30.39 -23.35 26.67
N ARG A 157 30.70 -24.56 26.19
CA ARG A 157 30.75 -24.84 24.75
C ARG A 157 29.36 -24.84 24.09
N VAL A 158 28.34 -25.34 24.78
CA VAL A 158 26.94 -25.27 24.31
C VAL A 158 26.51 -23.81 24.17
N ALA A 159 26.86 -22.94 25.12
CA ALA A 159 26.57 -21.51 25.03
C ALA A 159 27.33 -20.84 23.86
N GLU A 160 28.60 -21.18 23.65
CA GLU A 160 29.36 -20.68 22.50
C GLU A 160 28.73 -21.12 21.16
N ARG A 161 28.34 -22.37 21.05
CA ARG A 161 27.63 -22.88 19.87
C ARG A 161 26.32 -22.11 19.62
N ALA A 162 25.57 -21.76 20.68
CA ALA A 162 24.33 -20.99 20.57
C ALA A 162 24.55 -19.59 19.97
N VAL A 163 25.68 -18.94 20.31
CA VAL A 163 26.08 -17.65 19.72
C VAL A 163 26.31 -17.79 18.22
N VAL A 164 27.10 -18.80 17.80
CA VAL A 164 27.39 -19.04 16.38
C VAL A 164 26.10 -19.43 15.63
N GLN A 165 25.22 -20.21 16.25
CA GLN A 165 23.91 -20.56 15.68
C GLN A 165 23.06 -19.31 15.45
N GLN A 166 23.06 -18.36 16.40
CA GLN A 166 22.36 -17.08 16.23
C GLN A 166 22.93 -16.29 15.05
N GLN A 167 24.26 -16.18 14.96
CA GLN A 167 24.92 -15.52 13.81
C GLN A 167 24.56 -16.21 12.48
N PHE A 168 24.53 -17.53 12.45
CA PHE A 168 24.12 -18.28 11.26
C PHE A 168 22.66 -18.00 10.86
N SER A 169 21.76 -17.90 11.85
CA SER A 169 20.34 -17.56 11.60
C SER A 169 20.16 -16.14 11.06
N GLU A 170 21.07 -15.23 11.40
CA GLU A 170 21.10 -13.85 10.88
C GLU A 170 21.42 -13.77 9.38
N GLY A 171 21.90 -14.86 8.79
CA GLY A 171 22.04 -15.01 7.34
C GLY A 171 20.71 -15.04 6.60
N GLN A 172 19.60 -15.34 7.28
CA GLN A 172 18.28 -15.19 6.69
C GLN A 172 17.84 -13.72 6.74
N ILE A 173 17.68 -13.13 5.57
CA ILE A 173 17.18 -11.77 5.41
C ILE A 173 15.68 -11.82 5.36
N LEU A 174 15.03 -11.23 6.36
CA LEU A 174 13.58 -11.21 6.50
C LEU A 174 12.99 -9.85 6.10
N ALA A 175 11.76 -9.85 5.59
CA ALA A 175 11.01 -8.63 5.34
C ALA A 175 10.71 -7.91 6.66
N PRO A 176 11.05 -6.60 6.79
CA PRO A 176 10.81 -5.85 8.02
C PRO A 176 9.35 -5.47 8.22
N ALA A 177 8.56 -5.43 7.15
CA ALA A 177 7.16 -5.03 7.13
C ALA A 177 6.44 -5.67 5.96
N ASP A 178 5.10 -5.64 6.02
CA ASP A 178 4.25 -5.98 4.88
C ASP A 178 4.41 -4.93 3.80
N GLY A 179 4.46 -5.36 2.54
CA GLY A 179 4.68 -4.43 1.45
C GLY A 179 4.98 -5.09 0.11
N ARG A 180 5.53 -4.31 -0.80
CA ARG A 180 5.94 -4.76 -2.13
C ARG A 180 7.42 -4.48 -2.37
N VAL A 181 8.12 -5.42 -2.99
CA VAL A 181 9.53 -5.27 -3.35
C VAL A 181 9.66 -4.27 -4.50
N LEU A 182 10.24 -3.09 -4.24
CA LEU A 182 10.48 -2.08 -5.28
C LEU A 182 11.69 -2.43 -6.13
N LYS A 183 12.78 -2.83 -5.46
CA LYS A 183 14.05 -3.05 -6.14
C LYS A 183 14.87 -4.09 -5.39
N ARG A 184 15.54 -4.95 -6.15
CA ARG A 184 16.60 -5.82 -5.65
C ARG A 184 17.95 -5.14 -5.85
N MET A 185 18.77 -5.13 -4.81
CA MET A 185 20.11 -4.51 -4.84
C MET A 185 21.21 -5.52 -5.09
N VAL A 186 20.89 -6.84 -4.99
CA VAL A 186 21.83 -7.95 -5.12
C VAL A 186 21.26 -9.05 -6.01
N THR A 187 22.14 -9.92 -6.47
CA THR A 187 21.82 -11.15 -7.20
C THR A 187 22.39 -12.36 -6.49
N VAL A 188 21.90 -13.56 -6.81
CA VAL A 188 22.49 -14.81 -6.32
C VAL A 188 23.97 -14.87 -6.76
N GLY A 189 24.87 -15.21 -5.84
CA GLY A 189 26.31 -15.19 -6.03
C GLY A 189 27.00 -13.87 -5.68
N SER A 190 26.26 -12.79 -5.41
CA SER A 190 26.86 -11.53 -4.93
C SER A 190 27.43 -11.70 -3.54
N VAL A 191 28.58 -11.09 -3.30
CA VAL A 191 29.17 -10.95 -1.94
C VAL A 191 28.61 -9.68 -1.32
N VAL A 192 28.14 -9.78 -0.09
CA VAL A 192 27.59 -8.68 0.71
C VAL A 192 28.33 -8.54 2.03
N LEU A 193 28.39 -7.31 2.53
CA LEU A 193 28.92 -6.99 3.84
C LEU A 193 27.77 -6.72 4.83
N PRO A 194 28.03 -6.79 6.16
CA PRO A 194 27.05 -6.40 7.15
C PRO A 194 26.61 -4.94 6.93
N GLY A 195 25.29 -4.71 6.85
CA GLY A 195 24.69 -3.40 6.59
C GLY A 195 24.37 -3.11 5.12
N ASP A 196 24.85 -3.91 4.18
CA ASP A 196 24.53 -3.71 2.76
C ASP A 196 23.02 -3.93 2.49
N PRO A 197 22.41 -3.07 1.66
CA PRO A 197 21.02 -3.25 1.28
C PRO A 197 20.86 -4.42 0.31
N VAL A 198 19.93 -5.31 0.59
CA VAL A 198 19.61 -6.49 -0.23
C VAL A 198 18.39 -6.21 -1.12
N ALA A 199 17.36 -5.62 -0.56
CA ALA A 199 16.16 -5.20 -1.28
C ALA A 199 15.53 -3.96 -0.63
N MET A 200 14.70 -3.25 -1.41
CA MET A 200 13.89 -2.12 -0.95
C MET A 200 12.42 -2.56 -0.93
N ILE A 201 11.77 -2.45 0.23
CA ILE A 201 10.36 -2.80 0.40
C ILE A 201 9.58 -1.53 0.66
N ALA A 202 8.58 -1.26 -0.20
CA ALA A 202 7.60 -0.21 0.03
C ALA A 202 6.43 -0.79 0.81
N GLN A 203 6.06 -0.15 1.90
CA GLN A 203 4.83 -0.47 2.62
C GLN A 203 3.62 -0.11 1.75
N GLN A 204 2.50 -0.82 1.92
CA GLN A 204 1.27 -0.60 1.16
C GLN A 204 0.47 0.63 1.63
N ASP A 205 1.08 1.49 2.42
CA ASP A 205 0.54 2.80 2.76
C ASP A 205 1.05 3.83 1.74
N PHE A 206 0.11 4.44 1.00
CA PHE A 206 0.44 5.41 -0.03
C PHE A 206 0.04 6.81 0.40
N LYS A 207 0.83 7.79 -0.04
CA LYS A 207 0.56 9.21 0.05
C LYS A 207 0.74 9.86 -1.30
N LEU A 208 0.07 10.96 -1.50
CA LEU A 208 0.28 11.80 -2.66
C LEU A 208 1.28 12.91 -2.34
N ARG A 209 2.42 12.92 -2.98
CA ARG A 209 3.38 14.01 -2.89
C ARG A 209 3.08 15.04 -3.97
N LEU A 210 2.59 16.19 -3.55
CA LEU A 210 2.27 17.33 -4.40
C LEU A 210 3.49 18.22 -4.55
N ARG A 211 3.71 18.72 -5.78
CA ARG A 211 4.71 19.74 -6.07
C ARG A 211 3.99 21.00 -6.54
N VAL A 212 3.74 21.90 -5.61
CA VAL A 212 2.92 23.09 -5.82
C VAL A 212 3.81 24.28 -6.15
N PRO A 213 3.58 25.01 -7.28
CA PRO A 213 4.31 26.22 -7.59
C PRO A 213 4.21 27.26 -6.45
N GLU A 214 5.30 27.96 -6.17
CA GLU A 214 5.42 28.94 -5.07
C GLU A 214 4.28 29.97 -5.06
N ARG A 215 3.85 30.45 -6.23
CA ARG A 215 2.73 31.41 -6.35
C ARG A 215 1.42 30.94 -5.74
N HIS A 216 1.24 29.62 -5.58
CA HIS A 216 0.05 29.01 -4.96
C HIS A 216 0.29 28.54 -3.51
N ALA A 217 1.53 28.56 -3.07
CA ALA A 217 1.97 28.08 -1.77
C ALA A 217 1.26 28.76 -0.60
N ARG A 218 1.00 30.07 -0.71
CA ARG A 218 0.33 30.86 0.33
C ARG A 218 -1.11 30.41 0.66
N PHE A 219 -1.72 29.67 -0.25
CA PHE A 219 -3.07 29.15 -0.09
C PHE A 219 -3.11 27.72 0.45
N LEU A 220 -1.95 27.09 0.58
CA LEU A 220 -1.82 25.69 0.95
C LEU A 220 -1.72 25.58 2.47
N LYS A 221 -2.69 24.90 3.07
CA LYS A 221 -2.73 24.65 4.52
C LYS A 221 -2.93 23.17 4.80
N VAL A 222 -2.41 22.73 5.94
CA VAL A 222 -2.71 21.39 6.45
C VAL A 222 -4.22 21.29 6.71
N GLY A 223 -4.83 20.21 6.27
CA GLY A 223 -6.27 19.96 6.30
C GLY A 223 -7.03 20.41 5.06
N ASP A 224 -6.40 21.14 4.13
CA ASP A 224 -7.06 21.51 2.88
C ASP A 224 -7.42 20.27 2.06
N LYS A 225 -8.59 20.31 1.42
CA LYS A 225 -9.08 19.23 0.57
C LYS A 225 -8.27 19.14 -0.72
N VAL A 226 -7.91 17.93 -1.08
CA VAL A 226 -7.32 17.58 -2.36
C VAL A 226 -8.31 16.71 -3.12
N ARG A 227 -8.67 17.11 -4.34
CA ARG A 227 -9.58 16.36 -5.20
C ARG A 227 -8.79 15.67 -6.31
N ILE A 228 -9.04 14.40 -6.50
CA ILE A 228 -8.49 13.59 -7.58
C ILE A 228 -9.64 13.31 -8.54
N ASP A 229 -9.45 13.56 -9.83
CA ASP A 229 -10.49 13.27 -10.82
C ASP A 229 -10.71 11.76 -10.95
N GLY A 230 -11.96 11.36 -11.08
CA GLY A 230 -12.32 9.96 -11.28
C GLY A 230 -11.74 9.36 -12.56
N ALA A 231 -11.50 10.20 -13.59
CA ALA A 231 -10.82 9.77 -14.81
C ALA A 231 -9.38 9.30 -14.57
N GLU A 232 -8.68 9.89 -13.58
CA GLU A 232 -7.31 9.50 -13.21
C GLU A 232 -7.31 8.19 -12.39
N THR A 233 -8.39 7.90 -11.69
CA THR A 233 -8.53 6.70 -10.85
C THR A 233 -9.29 5.56 -11.53
N GLY A 234 -9.79 5.77 -12.76
CA GLY A 234 -10.66 4.82 -13.46
C GLY A 234 -12.07 4.70 -12.88
N GLU A 235 -12.45 5.62 -12.00
CA GLU A 235 -13.75 5.66 -11.33
C GLU A 235 -14.68 6.74 -11.93
N LYS A 236 -15.98 6.58 -11.72
CA LYS A 236 -16.96 7.56 -12.17
C LYS A 236 -17.04 8.81 -11.28
N SER A 237 -16.56 8.71 -10.04
CA SER A 237 -16.67 9.77 -9.03
C SER A 237 -15.29 10.26 -8.61
N PRO A 238 -15.12 11.57 -8.35
CA PRO A 238 -13.86 12.09 -7.83
C PRO A 238 -13.59 11.56 -6.43
N ARG A 239 -12.32 11.32 -6.12
CA ARG A 239 -11.85 11.01 -4.77
C ARG A 239 -11.36 12.27 -4.08
N PHE A 240 -11.47 12.27 -2.77
CA PHE A 240 -11.02 13.37 -1.94
C PHE A 240 -10.00 12.88 -0.92
N GLY A 241 -9.02 13.72 -0.69
CA GLY A 241 -8.04 13.56 0.37
C GLY A 241 -7.85 14.88 1.10
N ALA A 242 -6.92 14.91 2.04
CA ALA A 242 -6.54 16.11 2.78
C ALA A 242 -5.02 16.25 2.81
N ILE A 243 -4.55 17.49 2.82
CA ILE A 243 -3.14 17.80 3.02
C ILE A 243 -2.79 17.47 4.47
N ASP A 244 -1.85 16.56 4.64
CA ASP A 244 -1.37 16.10 5.94
C ASP A 244 -0.14 16.89 6.39
N LEU A 245 0.76 17.20 5.46
CA LEU A 245 2.00 17.90 5.75
C LEU A 245 2.36 18.86 4.62
N VAL A 246 2.82 20.06 5.00
CA VAL A 246 3.42 21.03 4.09
C VAL A 246 4.87 21.24 4.50
N PHE A 247 5.80 20.96 3.61
CA PHE A 247 7.23 21.15 3.88
C PHE A 247 7.59 22.64 3.80
N PRO A 248 8.25 23.21 4.83
CA PRO A 248 8.56 24.63 4.87
C PRO A 248 9.77 25.02 4.01
N GLN A 249 10.04 24.26 2.95
CA GLN A 249 11.18 24.47 2.06
C GLN A 249 10.69 24.62 0.63
N ILE A 250 11.26 25.59 -0.10
CA ILE A 250 11.04 25.76 -1.51
C ILE A 250 12.20 25.10 -2.26
N GLU A 251 11.87 24.13 -3.11
CA GLU A 251 12.82 23.43 -3.99
C GLU A 251 12.42 23.70 -5.44
N ASP A 252 13.34 24.21 -6.25
CA ASP A 252 13.11 24.52 -7.67
C ASP A 252 11.84 25.37 -7.92
N GLY A 253 11.57 26.37 -7.06
CA GLY A 253 10.40 27.25 -7.16
C GLY A 253 9.07 26.55 -6.85
N ARG A 254 9.12 25.42 -6.11
CA ARG A 254 7.95 24.64 -5.71
C ARG A 254 7.99 24.31 -4.22
N ILE A 255 6.83 24.30 -3.62
CA ILE A 255 6.63 23.73 -2.28
C ILE A 255 6.17 22.29 -2.42
N VAL A 256 6.72 21.45 -1.56
CA VAL A 256 6.32 20.05 -1.43
C VAL A 256 5.27 19.94 -0.33
N ALA A 257 4.20 19.21 -0.61
CA ALA A 257 3.19 18.85 0.38
C ALA A 257 2.80 17.39 0.21
N ASP A 258 2.55 16.73 1.33
CA ASP A 258 2.04 15.36 1.33
C ASP A 258 0.54 15.39 1.65
N ALA A 259 -0.26 14.68 0.89
CA ALA A 259 -1.69 14.50 1.10
C ALA A 259 -2.01 13.03 1.34
N LYS A 260 -2.88 12.81 2.32
CA LYS A 260 -3.43 11.50 2.62
C LYS A 260 -4.76 11.34 1.89
N VAL A 261 -4.91 10.21 1.21
CA VAL A 261 -6.13 9.83 0.49
C VAL A 261 -6.47 8.41 0.89
N ASP A 262 -7.67 8.20 1.40
CA ASP A 262 -8.12 6.88 1.78
C ASP A 262 -8.39 6.03 0.53
N ASN A 263 -8.02 4.75 0.61
CA ASN A 263 -8.24 3.76 -0.44
C ASN A 263 -7.72 4.18 -1.82
N LEU A 264 -6.49 4.67 -1.90
CA LEU A 264 -5.86 4.99 -3.19
C LEU A 264 -5.84 3.80 -4.17
N GLY A 265 -6.08 2.56 -3.69
CA GLY A 265 -6.10 1.37 -4.52
C GLY A 265 -4.70 0.83 -4.83
N GLU A 266 -4.61 -0.01 -5.85
CA GLU A 266 -3.34 -0.56 -6.32
C GLU A 266 -2.67 0.40 -7.32
N TYR A 267 -2.01 1.44 -6.83
CA TYR A 267 -1.17 2.29 -7.64
C TYR A 267 0.29 1.81 -7.65
N PHE A 268 0.99 2.15 -8.72
CA PHE A 268 2.44 1.99 -8.75
C PHE A 268 3.09 3.16 -8.01
N VAL A 269 4.08 2.87 -7.19
CA VAL A 269 4.93 3.91 -6.60
C VAL A 269 5.63 4.66 -7.74
N GLY A 270 5.45 5.98 -7.77
CA GLY A 270 5.96 6.83 -8.84
C GLY A 270 4.89 7.28 -9.86
N ASP A 271 3.67 6.74 -9.80
CA ASP A 271 2.57 7.19 -10.66
C ASP A 271 2.29 8.68 -10.45
N ARG A 272 1.99 9.37 -11.54
CA ARG A 272 1.69 10.80 -11.54
C ARG A 272 0.21 11.01 -11.80
N LEU A 273 -0.45 11.65 -10.85
CA LEU A 273 -1.87 11.96 -10.89
C LEU A 273 -2.08 13.47 -10.95
N ARG A 274 -3.08 13.90 -11.71
CA ARG A 274 -3.54 15.27 -11.65
C ARG A 274 -4.51 15.44 -10.49
N VAL A 275 -4.22 16.38 -9.62
CA VAL A 275 -5.02 16.69 -8.45
C VAL A 275 -5.38 18.16 -8.42
N TRP A 276 -6.47 18.48 -7.75
CA TRP A 276 -6.97 19.83 -7.61
C TRP A 276 -6.84 20.24 -6.14
N ILE A 277 -6.22 21.39 -5.92
CA ILE A 277 -6.02 21.97 -4.59
C ILE A 277 -6.72 23.32 -4.52
N ALA A 278 -7.04 23.77 -3.31
CA ALA A 278 -7.58 25.09 -3.08
C ALA A 278 -6.56 26.17 -3.50
N GLY A 279 -6.95 27.05 -4.39
CA GLY A 279 -6.15 28.18 -4.88
C GLY A 279 -6.61 29.52 -4.29
N GLY A 280 -7.49 29.51 -3.29
CA GLY A 280 -8.16 30.68 -2.72
C GLY A 280 -9.61 30.78 -3.15
N GLU A 281 -10.17 31.96 -3.03
CA GLU A 281 -11.52 32.28 -3.47
C GLU A 281 -11.48 33.35 -4.57
N ARG A 282 -12.38 33.26 -5.51
CA ARG A 282 -12.58 34.29 -6.52
C ARG A 282 -14.05 34.65 -6.66
N ALA A 283 -14.33 35.92 -6.88
CA ALA A 283 -15.65 36.35 -7.25
C ALA A 283 -15.97 35.87 -8.67
N ALA A 284 -17.09 35.20 -8.84
CA ALA A 284 -17.59 34.74 -10.11
C ALA A 284 -19.10 34.86 -10.22
N PHE A 285 -19.59 35.01 -11.43
CA PHE A 285 -21.00 34.94 -11.72
C PHE A 285 -21.36 33.48 -12.03
N VAL A 286 -22.26 32.91 -11.27
CA VAL A 286 -22.71 31.53 -11.46
C VAL A 286 -24.08 31.54 -12.13
N ILE A 287 -24.13 30.94 -13.31
CA ILE A 287 -25.33 30.87 -14.13
C ILE A 287 -25.72 29.39 -14.28
N PRO A 288 -26.99 29.02 -14.02
CA PRO A 288 -27.45 27.64 -14.27
C PRO A 288 -27.30 27.28 -15.74
N SER A 289 -26.94 26.03 -16.02
CA SER A 289 -26.74 25.54 -17.40
C SER A 289 -27.97 25.64 -18.27
N SER A 290 -29.19 25.70 -17.68
CA SER A 290 -30.44 25.91 -18.39
C SER A 290 -30.53 27.26 -19.11
N TYR A 291 -29.73 28.25 -18.68
CA TYR A 291 -29.67 29.60 -19.31
C TYR A 291 -28.53 29.75 -20.33
N VAL A 292 -27.74 28.69 -20.51
CA VAL A 292 -26.59 28.67 -21.43
C VAL A 292 -26.97 27.91 -22.69
N THR A 293 -26.87 28.55 -23.84
CA THR A 293 -27.10 27.93 -25.16
C THR A 293 -25.77 27.79 -25.88
N THR A 294 -25.36 26.56 -26.20
CA THR A 294 -24.15 26.32 -26.98
C THR A 294 -24.45 26.30 -28.47
N ARG A 295 -23.83 27.17 -29.27
CA ARG A 295 -23.93 27.18 -30.74
C ARG A 295 -22.51 27.22 -31.32
N PHE A 296 -22.24 26.31 -32.25
CA PHE A 296 -20.92 26.20 -32.90
C PHE A 296 -19.74 26.07 -31.93
N GLY A 297 -19.98 25.41 -30.77
CA GLY A 297 -18.93 25.24 -29.74
C GLY A 297 -18.66 26.47 -28.86
N ILE A 298 -19.49 27.51 -28.97
CA ILE A 298 -19.44 28.73 -28.14
C ILE A 298 -20.67 28.81 -27.29
N ASP A 299 -20.51 29.11 -26.02
CA ASP A 299 -21.59 29.27 -25.05
C ASP A 299 -22.11 30.73 -25.08
N TYR A 300 -23.41 30.88 -25.21
CA TYR A 300 -24.11 32.17 -25.24
C TYR A 300 -25.09 32.26 -24.08
N VAL A 301 -25.23 33.45 -23.51
CA VAL A 301 -26.24 33.84 -22.53
C VAL A 301 -26.95 35.06 -23.03
N GLN A 302 -28.27 35.05 -22.97
CA GLN A 302 -29.08 36.23 -23.31
C GLN A 302 -29.14 37.16 -22.09
N ILE A 303 -28.82 38.43 -22.28
CA ILE A 303 -28.87 39.44 -21.24
C ILE A 303 -30.04 40.37 -21.53
N GLN A 304 -30.92 40.58 -20.56
CA GLN A 304 -31.97 41.62 -20.63
C GLN A 304 -31.31 42.96 -20.23
N GLN A 305 -31.28 43.91 -21.15
CA GLN A 305 -30.95 45.29 -20.78
C GLN A 305 -32.15 45.94 -20.11
N ALA A 306 -31.92 46.62 -19.02
CA ALA A 306 -32.92 47.41 -18.29
C ALA A 306 -33.26 48.68 -19.04
#